data_3cbb32a6c01a56a8b1064b45bdead92c
#
_entry.id   3cbb32a6c01a56a8b1064b45bdead92c
#
_cell.length_a   1.000
_cell.length_b   1.000
_cell.length_c   1.000
_cell.angle_alpha   90.00
_cell.angle_beta   90.00
_cell.angle_gamma   90.00
#
_symmetry.space_group_name_H-M   'P 1'
#
loop_
_entity.id
_entity.type
_entity.pdbx_description
1 polymer ?
#
loop_
_entity_poly.entity_id
_entity_poly.type
_entity_poly.pdbx_seq_one_letter_code
_entity_poly.pdbx_strand_id
1 'polypeptide(L)'
;MSGYLVVGPSWIGDMVMAQSLLIYLKQRNPDSPIDVIAPSWSVAVAQRMAEVRDAIALPISHREIGWSKRRSLGRSLRSRDYAQAIVLPRSLKSALVPWLAHIPVRTGYRGEWRYGILNDVRKARVGRTISPARHWLALGYPADAVLPAAPPQPRLRADLENQSRLVRTLGLRIDAPVVALVPGGEHGSAKRWPVEYFARLARALTQRETAVWILGSSRETALAEAIATQAGAGVTNLCGRTTIPDAIDLLALADGVVCNDSGLMHVAASVGAFIVALYGPTTPRHTPPLTDNCRLMYLDLECSPCFANECPLGHHNCMRQIMPDVVSEALLDRLSSSPVISRSR
;
A
#
# COMPACT_ATOMS: atom_id res chain seq x y z
N MET A 1 15.03 24.13 -13.35
CA MET A 1 13.68 24.20 -12.71
C MET A 1 13.78 23.60 -11.34
N SER A 2 13.31 24.30 -10.32
CA SER A 2 13.39 23.83 -8.94
C SER A 2 12.39 22.70 -8.70
N GLY A 3 12.85 21.69 -7.92
CA GLY A 3 12.12 20.46 -7.70
C GLY A 3 11.30 20.42 -6.41
N TYR A 4 10.67 19.28 -6.16
CA TYR A 4 9.96 18.96 -4.93
C TYR A 4 10.72 17.89 -4.13
N LEU A 5 10.79 18.06 -2.82
CA LEU A 5 11.20 17.02 -1.89
C LEU A 5 9.99 16.55 -1.09
N VAL A 6 9.60 15.30 -1.20
CA VAL A 6 8.51 14.72 -0.42
C VAL A 6 9.08 13.82 0.68
N VAL A 7 8.74 14.11 1.93
CA VAL A 7 9.02 13.20 3.04
C VAL A 7 7.84 12.26 3.16
N GLY A 8 8.05 11.01 2.74
CA GLY A 8 7.01 9.99 2.64
C GLY A 8 6.67 9.32 3.97
N PRO A 9 5.52 8.63 4.04
CA PRO A 9 5.10 7.87 5.20
C PRO A 9 5.88 6.57 5.35
N SER A 10 5.78 5.97 6.54
CA SER A 10 6.51 4.74 6.87
C SER A 10 5.77 3.47 6.46
N TRP A 11 4.44 3.51 6.34
CA TRP A 11 3.63 2.35 6.00
C TRP A 11 3.53 2.15 4.50
N ILE A 12 3.57 0.89 4.04
CA ILE A 12 3.52 0.54 2.61
C ILE A 12 2.24 1.06 1.94
N GLY A 13 1.08 0.78 2.52
CA GLY A 13 -0.20 1.24 1.98
C GLY A 13 -0.31 2.76 1.94
N ASP A 14 0.19 3.41 2.98
CA ASP A 14 0.26 4.87 3.05
C ASP A 14 1.17 5.44 1.95
N MET A 15 2.33 4.82 1.70
CA MET A 15 3.23 5.24 0.63
C MET A 15 2.56 5.10 -0.74
N VAL A 16 1.85 4.00 -1.00
CA VAL A 16 1.08 3.85 -2.25
C VAL A 16 0.03 4.96 -2.37
N MET A 17 -0.76 5.19 -1.33
CA MET A 17 -1.79 6.25 -1.35
C MET A 17 -1.19 7.66 -1.49
N ALA A 18 0.04 7.90 -1.01
CA ALA A 18 0.75 9.17 -1.17
C ALA A 18 1.10 9.48 -2.63
N GLN A 19 1.16 8.49 -3.52
CA GLN A 19 1.39 8.71 -4.95
C GLN A 19 0.34 9.62 -5.58
N SER A 20 -0.90 9.64 -5.07
CA SER A 20 -1.94 10.58 -5.54
C SER A 20 -1.47 12.05 -5.49
N LEU A 21 -0.69 12.43 -4.47
CA LEU A 21 -0.06 13.74 -4.39
C LEU A 21 1.02 13.91 -5.47
N LEU A 22 1.86 12.90 -5.68
CA LEU A 22 2.96 12.99 -6.65
C LEU A 22 2.44 13.10 -8.09
N ILE A 23 1.40 12.34 -8.42
CA ILE A 23 0.70 12.45 -9.71
C ILE A 23 0.17 13.88 -9.91
N TYR A 24 -0.49 14.44 -8.91
CA TYR A 24 -1.00 15.80 -8.97
C TYR A 24 0.14 16.84 -9.17
N LEU A 25 1.24 16.71 -8.43
CA LEU A 25 2.39 17.62 -8.57
C LEU A 25 2.98 17.55 -9.98
N LYS A 26 3.08 16.35 -10.56
CA LYS A 26 3.55 16.15 -11.94
C LYS A 26 2.57 16.67 -12.98
N GLN A 27 1.27 16.54 -12.78
CA GLN A 27 0.26 17.13 -13.67
C GLN A 27 0.33 18.65 -13.70
N ARG A 28 0.59 19.25 -12.52
CA ARG A 28 0.70 20.71 -12.40
C ARG A 28 2.02 21.26 -12.92
N ASN A 29 3.11 20.56 -12.71
CA ASN A 29 4.47 20.95 -13.07
C ASN A 29 5.22 19.75 -13.66
N PRO A 30 5.01 19.42 -14.95
CA PRO A 30 5.53 18.20 -15.57
C PRO A 30 7.05 18.08 -15.50
N ASP A 31 7.75 19.19 -15.64
CA ASP A 31 9.22 19.21 -15.71
C ASP A 31 9.90 19.30 -14.33
N SER A 32 9.15 19.60 -13.28
CA SER A 32 9.73 19.67 -11.92
C SER A 32 10.08 18.28 -11.40
N PRO A 33 11.34 18.03 -11.02
CA PRO A 33 11.73 16.75 -10.45
C PRO A 33 11.12 16.57 -9.05
N ILE A 34 10.72 15.34 -8.74
CA ILE A 34 10.22 14.96 -7.42
C ILE A 34 11.13 13.90 -6.85
N ASP A 35 11.74 14.19 -5.69
CA ASP A 35 12.48 13.21 -4.91
C ASP A 35 11.70 12.84 -3.65
N VAL A 36 11.79 11.58 -3.23
CA VAL A 36 11.08 11.07 -2.06
C VAL A 36 12.07 10.57 -1.02
N ILE A 37 11.98 11.06 0.22
CA ILE A 37 12.70 10.49 1.35
C ILE A 37 11.75 9.61 2.16
N ALA A 38 12.16 8.38 2.44
CA ALA A 38 11.38 7.46 3.27
C ALA A 38 12.28 6.45 4.00
N PRO A 39 11.78 5.73 5.02
CA PRO A 39 12.47 4.58 5.60
C PRO A 39 12.78 3.52 4.54
N SER A 40 13.86 2.75 4.75
CA SER A 40 14.37 1.77 3.77
C SER A 40 13.31 0.76 3.30
N TRP A 41 12.37 0.38 4.16
CA TRP A 41 11.31 -0.58 3.81
C TRP A 41 10.18 0.02 2.97
N SER A 42 9.89 1.32 3.07
CA SER A 42 8.83 1.97 2.29
C SER A 42 9.37 2.72 1.06
N VAL A 43 10.66 3.06 1.03
CA VAL A 43 11.29 3.72 -0.12
C VAL A 43 11.22 2.87 -1.39
N ALA A 44 11.25 1.54 -1.25
CA ALA A 44 11.12 0.60 -2.35
C ALA A 44 9.81 0.75 -3.13
N VAL A 45 8.73 1.20 -2.48
CA VAL A 45 7.47 1.54 -3.16
C VAL A 45 7.64 2.81 -4.00
N ALA A 46 8.29 3.83 -3.45
CA ALA A 46 8.54 5.09 -4.18
C ALA A 46 9.42 4.89 -5.42
N GLN A 47 10.35 3.93 -5.40
CA GLN A 47 11.17 3.56 -6.56
C GLN A 47 10.36 3.02 -7.74
N ARG A 48 9.15 2.52 -7.49
CA ARG A 48 8.23 2.00 -8.52
C ARG A 48 7.25 3.05 -9.04
N MET A 49 7.29 4.30 -8.54
CA MET A 49 6.44 5.41 -8.96
C MET A 49 7.06 6.16 -10.14
N ALA A 50 6.28 6.37 -11.21
CA ALA A 50 6.75 7.07 -12.42
C ALA A 50 7.14 8.53 -12.18
N GLU A 51 6.52 9.15 -11.19
CA GLU A 51 6.67 10.56 -10.86
C GLU A 51 7.98 10.84 -10.11
N VAL A 52 8.59 9.80 -9.51
CA VAL A 52 9.77 9.92 -8.66
C VAL A 52 11.04 9.86 -9.50
N ARG A 53 11.87 10.89 -9.38
CA ARG A 53 13.21 10.93 -9.96
C ARG A 53 14.20 10.12 -9.11
N ASP A 54 14.18 10.36 -7.78
CA ASP A 54 15.09 9.69 -6.85
C ASP A 54 14.36 9.37 -5.54
N ALA A 55 14.45 8.10 -5.13
CA ALA A 55 13.90 7.62 -3.88
C ALA A 55 15.01 7.38 -2.87
N ILE A 56 15.08 8.23 -1.87
CA ILE A 56 16.19 8.36 -0.93
C ILE A 56 15.85 7.63 0.37
N ALA A 57 16.59 6.57 0.66
CA ALA A 57 16.43 5.85 1.91
C ALA A 57 16.98 6.66 3.08
N LEU A 58 16.17 6.80 4.13
CA LEU A 58 16.62 7.32 5.41
C LEU A 58 16.91 6.13 6.36
N PRO A 59 18.19 5.75 6.55
CA PRO A 59 18.55 4.56 7.29
C PRO A 59 18.49 4.80 8.82
N ILE A 60 17.29 5.05 9.31
CA ILE A 60 17.03 5.38 10.72
C ILE A 60 15.86 4.50 11.20
N SER A 61 16.03 3.84 12.36
CA SER A 61 14.97 3.04 12.97
C SER A 61 13.79 3.91 13.44
N HIS A 62 12.62 3.30 13.60
CA HIS A 62 11.38 4.03 13.90
C HIS A 62 11.43 4.85 15.21
N ARG A 63 12.21 4.40 16.19
CA ARG A 63 12.37 5.07 17.52
C ARG A 63 13.54 6.01 17.60
N GLU A 64 14.44 6.02 16.62
CA GLU A 64 15.66 6.81 16.60
C GLU A 64 15.39 8.22 16.05
N ILE A 65 15.95 9.25 16.69
CA ILE A 65 15.96 10.62 16.16
C ILE A 65 16.97 10.71 15.02
N GLY A 66 18.13 10.09 15.14
CA GLY A 66 19.15 9.99 14.11
C GLY A 66 19.66 11.35 13.63
N TRP A 67 19.97 12.27 14.56
CA TRP A 67 20.34 13.66 14.26
C TRP A 67 21.49 13.79 13.26
N SER A 68 22.59 13.05 13.46
CA SER A 68 23.77 13.11 12.58
C SER A 68 23.44 12.66 11.15
N LYS A 69 22.70 11.55 11.00
CA LYS A 69 22.26 11.03 9.71
C LYS A 69 21.34 12.02 8.97
N ARG A 70 20.38 12.65 9.70
CA ARG A 70 19.50 13.68 9.13
C ARG A 70 20.25 14.93 8.72
N ARG A 71 21.23 15.36 9.53
CA ARG A 71 22.08 16.52 9.24
C ARG A 71 22.95 16.26 8.01
N SER A 72 23.56 15.08 7.92
CA SER A 72 24.35 14.69 6.75
C SER A 72 23.48 14.68 5.48
N LEU A 73 22.33 13.99 5.52
CA LEU A 73 21.41 13.95 4.42
C LEU A 73 20.88 15.35 4.05
N GLY A 74 20.45 16.16 5.03
CA GLY A 74 19.99 17.51 4.76
C GLY A 74 21.06 18.37 4.07
N ARG A 75 22.35 18.24 4.47
CA ARG A 75 23.44 18.94 3.79
C ARG A 75 23.67 18.48 2.36
N SER A 76 23.63 17.17 2.10
CA SER A 76 23.83 16.63 0.74
C SER A 76 22.71 17.04 -0.23
N LEU A 77 21.53 17.37 0.30
CA LEU A 77 20.39 17.77 -0.52
C LEU A 77 20.35 19.26 -0.87
N ARG A 78 21.23 20.09 -0.28
CA ARG A 78 21.26 21.54 -0.56
C ARG A 78 21.57 21.89 -2.02
N SER A 79 22.33 21.05 -2.71
CA SER A 79 22.72 21.24 -4.11
C SER A 79 21.62 20.84 -5.10
N ARG A 80 20.49 20.25 -4.63
CA ARG A 80 19.44 19.73 -5.52
C ARG A 80 18.38 20.75 -5.92
N ASP A 81 18.48 21.98 -5.45
CA ASP A 81 17.61 23.13 -5.82
C ASP A 81 16.10 22.82 -5.71
N TYR A 82 15.66 22.42 -4.50
CA TYR A 82 14.23 22.24 -4.24
C TYR A 82 13.52 23.56 -3.94
N ALA A 83 12.42 23.84 -4.65
CA ALA A 83 11.54 24.98 -4.33
C ALA A 83 10.69 24.71 -3.07
N GLN A 84 10.26 23.47 -2.91
CA GLN A 84 9.34 23.10 -1.85
C GLN A 84 9.61 21.70 -1.32
N ALA A 85 9.49 21.54 0.01
CA ALA A 85 9.37 20.26 0.66
C ALA A 85 7.94 20.05 1.17
N ILE A 86 7.39 18.85 0.95
CA ILE A 86 6.09 18.44 1.48
C ILE A 86 6.30 17.29 2.45
N VAL A 87 5.95 17.52 3.72
CA VAL A 87 6.21 16.58 4.82
C VAL A 87 4.91 15.89 5.22
N LEU A 88 4.74 14.64 4.80
CA LEU A 88 3.52 13.86 5.03
C LEU A 88 3.37 13.38 6.48
N PRO A 89 4.42 12.83 7.14
CA PRO A 89 4.31 12.43 8.54
C PRO A 89 4.20 13.66 9.46
N ARG A 90 3.52 13.48 10.61
CA ARG A 90 3.23 14.57 11.55
C ARG A 90 4.27 14.74 12.67
N SER A 91 5.31 13.89 12.70
CA SER A 91 6.36 13.97 13.73
C SER A 91 7.33 15.12 13.48
N LEU A 92 7.89 15.69 14.57
CA LEU A 92 8.94 16.71 14.53
C LEU A 92 10.13 16.25 13.67
N LYS A 93 10.59 15.02 13.93
CA LYS A 93 11.77 14.45 13.27
C LYS A 93 11.63 14.33 11.74
N SER A 94 10.41 14.21 11.22
CA SER A 94 10.17 14.12 9.77
C SER A 94 10.44 15.44 9.03
N ALA A 95 10.33 16.57 9.72
CA ALA A 95 10.57 17.89 9.14
C ALA A 95 12.04 18.35 9.21
N LEU A 96 12.91 17.62 9.94
CA LEU A 96 14.30 18.03 10.16
C LEU A 96 15.14 18.02 8.88
N VAL A 97 15.01 17.01 8.01
CA VAL A 97 15.81 16.92 6.78
C VAL A 97 15.53 18.10 5.84
N PRO A 98 14.27 18.44 5.50
CA PRO A 98 13.96 19.62 4.71
C PRO A 98 14.46 20.95 5.32
N TRP A 99 14.37 21.07 6.64
CA TRP A 99 14.86 22.25 7.35
C TRP A 99 16.39 22.37 7.26
N LEU A 100 17.11 21.28 7.49
CA LEU A 100 18.58 21.21 7.39
C LEU A 100 19.09 21.35 5.95
N ALA A 101 18.27 21.00 4.98
CA ALA A 101 18.53 21.22 3.55
C ALA A 101 18.29 22.68 3.12
N HIS A 102 17.77 23.53 4.01
CA HIS A 102 17.43 24.95 3.74
C HIS A 102 16.40 25.14 2.63
N ILE A 103 15.48 24.17 2.45
CA ILE A 103 14.42 24.30 1.45
C ILE A 103 13.50 25.46 1.83
N PRO A 104 13.24 26.43 0.91
CA PRO A 104 12.57 27.68 1.25
C PRO A 104 11.12 27.50 1.71
N VAL A 105 10.35 26.62 1.04
CA VAL A 105 8.96 26.33 1.43
C VAL A 105 8.90 24.93 2.02
N ARG A 106 8.39 24.81 3.23
CA ARG A 106 8.28 23.54 3.96
C ARG A 106 6.85 23.34 4.44
N THR A 107 6.07 22.65 3.62
CA THR A 107 4.64 22.40 3.82
C THR A 107 4.41 21.14 4.63
N GLY A 108 3.48 21.16 5.56
CA GLY A 108 3.05 19.98 6.30
C GLY A 108 1.92 20.26 7.27
N TYR A 109 1.30 19.22 7.78
CA TYR A 109 0.25 19.40 8.77
C TYR A 109 0.79 19.79 10.14
N ARG A 110 0.01 20.53 10.92
CA ARG A 110 0.26 20.80 12.34
C ARG A 110 0.49 19.47 13.09
N GLY A 111 1.56 19.38 13.85
CA GLY A 111 1.94 18.21 14.65
C GLY A 111 3.03 18.60 15.65
N GLU A 112 3.61 17.66 16.35
CA GLU A 112 4.66 17.74 17.38
C GLU A 112 5.53 19.03 17.35
N TRP A 113 5.04 20.17 17.85
CA TRP A 113 5.78 21.44 18.06
C TRP A 113 6.76 21.87 16.95
N ARG A 114 6.49 21.55 15.67
CA ARG A 114 7.39 21.82 14.53
C ARG A 114 7.20 23.20 13.87
N TYR A 115 6.77 24.17 14.69
CA TYR A 115 6.70 25.57 14.30
C TYR A 115 8.11 26.14 14.06
N GLY A 116 8.31 26.92 12.98
CA GLY A 116 9.61 27.42 12.54
C GLY A 116 10.42 26.42 11.73
N ILE A 117 10.27 25.10 11.97
CA ILE A 117 10.84 24.05 11.12
C ILE A 117 10.01 23.92 9.84
N LEU A 118 8.70 23.85 9.96
CA LEU A 118 7.77 24.11 8.85
C LEU A 118 7.41 25.59 8.83
N ASN A 119 7.27 26.16 7.64
CA ASN A 119 6.85 27.55 7.43
C ASN A 119 5.55 27.69 6.64
N ASP A 120 5.02 26.59 6.08
CA ASP A 120 3.68 26.46 5.57
C ASP A 120 2.95 25.36 6.35
N VAL A 121 2.37 25.75 7.50
CA VAL A 121 1.73 24.83 8.44
C VAL A 121 0.24 24.76 8.15
N ARG A 122 -0.24 23.58 7.76
CA ARG A 122 -1.64 23.33 7.43
C ARG A 122 -2.41 22.73 8.62
N LYS A 123 -3.68 23.10 8.76
CA LYS A 123 -4.59 22.41 9.68
C LYS A 123 -5.01 21.08 9.06
N ALA A 124 -4.81 19.97 9.77
CA ALA A 124 -5.32 18.70 9.33
C ALA A 124 -6.85 18.74 9.29
N ARG A 125 -7.43 18.36 8.16
CA ARG A 125 -8.86 18.04 8.12
C ARG A 125 -9.03 16.73 8.89
N VAL A 126 -9.51 16.79 10.12
CA VAL A 126 -9.63 15.64 11.01
C VAL A 126 -11.00 15.00 10.81
N GLY A 127 -11.00 13.71 10.54
CA GLY A 127 -12.21 12.89 10.45
C GLY A 127 -11.88 11.50 9.91
N ARG A 128 -12.45 10.46 10.51
CA ARG A 128 -12.32 9.08 10.01
C ARG A 128 -12.99 8.86 8.63
N THR A 129 -13.62 9.90 8.08
CA THR A 129 -14.27 9.91 6.77
C THR A 129 -13.34 10.41 5.64
N ILE A 130 -12.17 10.99 5.98
CA ILE A 130 -11.22 11.47 4.98
C ILE A 130 -10.15 10.41 4.77
N SER A 131 -10.04 9.90 3.55
CA SER A 131 -9.00 8.92 3.24
C SER A 131 -7.59 9.53 3.34
N PRO A 132 -6.57 8.76 3.73
CA PRO A 132 -5.18 9.22 3.75
C PRO A 132 -4.73 9.82 2.41
N ALA A 133 -5.15 9.26 1.29
CA ALA A 133 -4.82 9.79 -0.04
C ALA A 133 -5.32 11.24 -0.22
N ARG A 134 -6.57 11.52 0.14
CA ARG A 134 -7.12 12.89 0.10
C ARG A 134 -6.45 13.82 1.10
N HIS A 135 -6.07 13.28 2.27
CA HIS A 135 -5.38 14.03 3.28
C HIS A 135 -4.01 14.51 2.78
N TRP A 136 -3.23 13.65 2.14
CA TRP A 136 -1.92 14.05 1.58
C TRP A 136 -2.05 14.87 0.31
N LEU A 137 -2.99 14.55 -0.56
CA LEU A 137 -3.26 15.33 -1.76
C LEU A 137 -3.49 16.81 -1.44
N ALA A 138 -4.20 17.10 -0.35
CA ALA A 138 -4.47 18.47 0.11
C ALA A 138 -3.22 19.30 0.39
N LEU A 139 -2.07 18.68 0.70
CA LEU A 139 -0.81 19.39 0.91
C LEU A 139 -0.20 19.93 -0.40
N GLY A 140 -0.59 19.40 -1.54
CA GLY A 140 -0.20 19.91 -2.86
C GLY A 140 -1.04 21.11 -3.34
N TYR A 141 -2.20 21.32 -2.74
CA TYR A 141 -3.11 22.39 -3.09
C TYR A 141 -2.94 23.64 -2.20
N PRO A 142 -3.38 24.83 -2.63
CA PRO A 142 -3.59 25.96 -1.73
C PRO A 142 -4.47 25.59 -0.54
N ALA A 143 -4.31 26.30 0.59
CA ALA A 143 -4.97 25.93 1.86
C ALA A 143 -6.50 25.79 1.78
N ASP A 144 -7.14 26.67 0.99
CA ASP A 144 -8.59 26.78 0.88
C ASP A 144 -9.13 26.18 -0.42
N ALA A 145 -8.28 25.48 -1.19
CA ALA A 145 -8.68 24.88 -2.45
C ALA A 145 -9.71 23.76 -2.26
N VAL A 146 -10.64 23.68 -3.21
CA VAL A 146 -11.54 22.55 -3.35
C VAL A 146 -10.76 21.39 -3.97
N LEU A 147 -10.74 20.25 -3.27
CA LEU A 147 -10.10 19.05 -3.76
C LEU A 147 -11.02 18.30 -4.73
N PRO A 148 -10.45 17.57 -5.71
CA PRO A 148 -11.23 16.72 -6.60
C PRO A 148 -12.06 15.70 -5.81
N ALA A 149 -13.18 15.27 -6.39
CA ALA A 149 -14.08 14.29 -5.77
C ALA A 149 -13.33 12.98 -5.43
N ALA A 150 -12.51 12.49 -6.37
CA ALA A 150 -11.63 11.34 -6.18
C ALA A 150 -10.16 11.76 -6.31
N PRO A 151 -9.24 11.21 -5.48
CA PRO A 151 -7.81 11.41 -5.67
C PRO A 151 -7.34 10.66 -6.92
N PRO A 152 -6.26 11.11 -7.59
CA PRO A 152 -5.61 10.32 -8.64
C PRO A 152 -5.29 8.90 -8.17
N GLN A 153 -5.57 7.92 -9.00
CA GLN A 153 -5.31 6.51 -8.67
C GLN A 153 -3.81 6.21 -8.76
N PRO A 154 -3.20 5.63 -7.71
CA PRO A 154 -1.80 5.21 -7.72
C PRO A 154 -1.54 4.16 -8.80
N ARG A 155 -0.32 4.21 -9.40
CA ARG A 155 0.13 3.25 -10.41
C ARG A 155 1.61 2.94 -10.19
N LEU A 156 1.89 1.74 -9.71
CA LEU A 156 3.25 1.25 -9.55
C LEU A 156 3.70 0.49 -10.81
N ARG A 157 4.97 0.66 -11.18
CA ARG A 157 5.58 -0.07 -12.29
C ARG A 157 6.06 -1.42 -11.83
N ALA A 158 5.65 -2.47 -12.51
CA ALA A 158 6.24 -3.79 -12.36
C ALA A 158 7.57 -3.88 -13.11
N ASP A 159 8.47 -4.72 -12.63
CA ASP A 159 9.74 -5.03 -13.24
C ASP A 159 9.66 -6.43 -13.89
N LEU A 160 9.59 -6.45 -15.21
CA LEU A 160 9.42 -7.69 -15.98
C LEU A 160 10.60 -8.64 -15.85
N GLU A 161 11.82 -8.12 -15.69
CA GLU A 161 13.00 -8.94 -15.47
C GLU A 161 12.95 -9.62 -14.10
N ASN A 162 12.59 -8.86 -13.06
CA ASN A 162 12.39 -9.40 -11.72
C ASN A 162 11.24 -10.42 -11.68
N GLN A 163 10.12 -10.18 -12.38
CA GLN A 163 9.03 -11.15 -12.51
C GLN A 163 9.54 -12.47 -13.07
N SER A 164 10.27 -12.42 -14.19
CA SER A 164 10.84 -13.60 -14.85
C SER A 164 11.81 -14.35 -13.94
N ARG A 165 12.63 -13.62 -13.19
CA ARG A 165 13.54 -14.18 -12.18
C ARG A 165 12.78 -14.89 -11.07
N LEU A 166 11.75 -14.24 -10.51
CA LEU A 166 10.93 -14.77 -9.41
C LEU A 166 10.20 -16.06 -9.83
N VAL A 167 9.57 -16.05 -11.00
CA VAL A 167 8.87 -17.22 -11.53
C VAL A 167 9.82 -18.42 -11.59
N ARG A 168 11.02 -18.24 -12.15
CA ARG A 168 12.03 -19.32 -12.24
C ARG A 168 12.56 -19.75 -10.88
N THR A 169 13.00 -18.79 -10.05
CA THR A 169 13.68 -19.11 -8.78
C THR A 169 12.76 -19.67 -7.70
N LEU A 170 11.49 -19.29 -7.74
CA LEU A 170 10.48 -19.77 -6.79
C LEU A 170 9.66 -20.95 -7.34
N GLY A 171 9.87 -21.32 -8.60
CA GLY A 171 9.15 -22.42 -9.27
C GLY A 171 7.66 -22.12 -9.41
N LEU A 172 7.31 -20.88 -9.75
CA LEU A 172 5.92 -20.44 -9.78
C LEU A 172 5.23 -20.86 -11.09
N ARG A 173 4.04 -21.39 -10.96
CA ARG A 173 3.19 -21.73 -12.10
C ARG A 173 2.45 -20.46 -12.57
N ILE A 174 2.57 -20.13 -13.87
CA ILE A 174 1.93 -18.98 -14.53
C ILE A 174 1.25 -19.34 -15.86
N ASP A 175 1.22 -20.62 -16.20
CA ASP A 175 0.54 -21.20 -17.37
C ASP A 175 -0.97 -21.38 -17.15
N ALA A 176 -1.45 -21.03 -16.00
CA ALA A 176 -2.85 -21.04 -15.58
C ALA A 176 -3.21 -19.70 -14.89
N PRO A 177 -4.49 -19.42 -14.66
CA PRO A 177 -4.88 -18.26 -13.85
C PRO A 177 -4.17 -18.25 -12.50
N VAL A 178 -3.74 -17.07 -12.05
CA VAL A 178 -3.02 -16.89 -10.78
C VAL A 178 -3.87 -16.07 -9.83
N VAL A 179 -4.10 -16.59 -8.63
CA VAL A 179 -4.75 -15.85 -7.54
C VAL A 179 -3.80 -15.69 -6.36
N ALA A 180 -3.60 -14.45 -5.94
CA ALA A 180 -2.84 -14.14 -4.75
C ALA A 180 -3.76 -13.97 -3.53
N LEU A 181 -3.44 -14.65 -2.44
CA LEU A 181 -4.09 -14.49 -1.14
C LEU A 181 -3.19 -13.66 -0.23
N VAL A 182 -3.73 -12.61 0.38
CA VAL A 182 -3.01 -11.72 1.30
C VAL A 182 -3.72 -11.75 2.66
N PRO A 183 -3.49 -12.80 3.46
CA PRO A 183 -4.22 -13.01 4.71
C PRO A 183 -3.73 -12.14 5.86
N GLY A 184 -2.62 -11.43 5.69
CA GLY A 184 -2.01 -10.58 6.70
C GLY A 184 -2.80 -9.31 6.99
N GLY A 185 -2.39 -8.65 8.10
CA GLY A 185 -2.89 -7.35 8.51
C GLY A 185 -2.14 -6.89 9.76
N GLU A 186 -1.49 -5.72 9.71
CA GLU A 186 -0.58 -5.28 10.76
C GLU A 186 -1.24 -4.87 12.09
N HIS A 187 -2.53 -4.60 12.09
CA HIS A 187 -3.23 -4.05 13.26
C HIS A 187 -4.16 -5.10 13.89
N GLY A 188 -3.57 -6.14 14.48
CA GLY A 188 -4.27 -7.13 15.30
C GLY A 188 -5.07 -8.19 14.53
N SER A 189 -5.73 -9.08 15.30
CA SER A 189 -6.50 -10.20 14.76
C SER A 189 -7.85 -9.81 14.19
N ALA A 190 -8.40 -8.65 14.58
CA ALA A 190 -9.75 -8.24 14.22
C ALA A 190 -9.97 -8.09 12.70
N LYS A 191 -8.93 -7.72 11.94
CA LYS A 191 -9.00 -7.57 10.48
C LYS A 191 -8.83 -8.89 9.71
N ARG A 192 -8.47 -9.97 10.37
CA ARG A 192 -8.12 -11.23 9.71
C ARG A 192 -9.38 -12.02 9.36
N TRP A 193 -9.53 -12.31 8.09
CA TRP A 193 -10.49 -13.31 7.64
C TRP A 193 -10.05 -14.69 8.14
N PRO A 194 -10.96 -15.61 8.56
CA PRO A 194 -10.59 -16.90 9.15
C PRO A 194 -9.64 -17.72 8.28
N VAL A 195 -8.69 -18.40 8.92
CA VAL A 195 -7.72 -19.31 8.24
C VAL A 195 -8.44 -20.37 7.43
N GLU A 196 -9.44 -20.97 8.03
CA GLU A 196 -10.28 -22.01 7.44
C GLU A 196 -11.05 -21.49 6.19
N TYR A 197 -11.35 -20.21 6.14
CA TYR A 197 -12.02 -19.58 5.00
C TYR A 197 -11.06 -19.33 3.84
N PHE A 198 -9.86 -18.82 4.13
CA PHE A 198 -8.79 -18.72 3.12
C PHE A 198 -8.43 -20.11 2.57
N ALA A 199 -8.33 -21.14 3.43
CA ALA A 199 -8.02 -22.49 3.01
C ALA A 199 -9.13 -23.11 2.14
N ARG A 200 -10.41 -22.90 2.50
CA ARG A 200 -11.54 -23.34 1.68
C ARG A 200 -11.55 -22.67 0.30
N LEU A 201 -11.30 -21.36 0.25
CA LEU A 201 -11.18 -20.64 -1.01
C LEU A 201 -10.01 -21.16 -1.84
N ALA A 202 -8.82 -21.31 -1.24
CA ALA A 202 -7.64 -21.82 -1.92
C ALA A 202 -7.87 -23.21 -2.52
N ARG A 203 -8.50 -24.11 -1.77
CA ARG A 203 -8.89 -25.47 -2.25
C ARG A 203 -9.85 -25.40 -3.43
N ALA A 204 -10.87 -24.54 -3.38
CA ALA A 204 -11.83 -24.39 -4.46
C ALA A 204 -11.17 -23.85 -5.74
N LEU A 205 -10.16 -22.97 -5.61
CA LEU A 205 -9.39 -22.44 -6.73
C LEU A 205 -8.45 -23.49 -7.32
N THR A 206 -7.72 -24.23 -6.50
CA THR A 206 -6.79 -25.28 -6.99
C THR A 206 -7.52 -26.43 -7.67
N GLN A 207 -8.73 -26.77 -7.25
CA GLN A 207 -9.60 -27.72 -7.94
C GLN A 207 -10.02 -27.27 -9.35
N ARG A 208 -9.88 -25.99 -9.65
CA ARG A 208 -10.12 -25.38 -10.97
C ARG A 208 -8.81 -25.04 -11.70
N GLU A 209 -7.75 -25.73 -11.36
CA GLU A 209 -6.41 -25.57 -11.95
C GLU A 209 -5.80 -24.16 -11.81
N THR A 210 -6.35 -23.31 -10.92
CA THR A 210 -5.81 -21.99 -10.61
C THR A 210 -4.58 -22.10 -9.71
N ALA A 211 -3.50 -21.44 -10.08
CA ALA A 211 -2.33 -21.30 -9.20
C ALA A 211 -2.65 -20.36 -8.06
N VAL A 212 -2.39 -20.78 -6.83
CA VAL A 212 -2.67 -19.97 -5.63
C VAL A 212 -1.35 -19.62 -4.92
N TRP A 213 -1.09 -18.33 -4.77
CA TRP A 213 0.06 -17.81 -4.02
C TRP A 213 -0.40 -17.13 -2.74
N ILE A 214 0.30 -17.36 -1.63
CA ILE A 214 0.05 -16.64 -0.38
C ILE A 214 1.21 -15.64 -0.18
N LEU A 215 0.89 -14.35 -0.14
CA LEU A 215 1.85 -13.26 0.02
C LEU A 215 1.70 -12.59 1.39
N GLY A 216 2.84 -12.29 2.00
CA GLY A 216 2.93 -11.63 3.30
C GLY A 216 4.38 -11.52 3.78
N SER A 217 4.58 -10.87 4.92
CA SER A 217 5.88 -10.79 5.58
C SER A 217 6.23 -12.11 6.30
N SER A 218 7.43 -12.19 6.86
CA SER A 218 7.83 -13.33 7.70
C SER A 218 6.95 -13.54 8.94
N ARG A 219 6.23 -12.52 9.39
CA ARG A 219 5.29 -12.63 10.52
C ARG A 219 4.04 -13.45 10.17
N GLU A 220 3.70 -13.51 8.89
CA GLU A 220 2.55 -14.27 8.39
C GLU A 220 2.90 -15.69 7.96
N THR A 221 4.17 -16.15 8.08
CA THR A 221 4.60 -17.48 7.62
C THR A 221 3.78 -18.59 8.25
N ALA A 222 3.61 -18.60 9.57
CA ALA A 222 2.80 -19.62 10.26
C ALA A 222 1.32 -19.60 9.85
N LEU A 223 0.75 -18.42 9.65
CA LEU A 223 -0.61 -18.24 9.15
C LEU A 223 -0.77 -18.83 7.75
N ALA A 224 0.18 -18.52 6.86
CA ALA A 224 0.20 -19.00 5.48
C ALA A 224 0.41 -20.52 5.40
N GLU A 225 1.25 -21.10 6.26
CA GLU A 225 1.43 -22.55 6.38
C GLU A 225 0.15 -23.24 6.81
N ALA A 226 -0.56 -22.68 7.80
CA ALA A 226 -1.84 -23.22 8.25
C ALA A 226 -2.89 -23.20 7.11
N ILE A 227 -2.93 -22.15 6.32
CA ILE A 227 -3.80 -22.06 5.14
C ILE A 227 -3.40 -23.11 4.09
N ALA A 228 -2.11 -23.19 3.73
CA ALA A 228 -1.62 -24.12 2.72
C ALA A 228 -1.84 -25.59 3.10
N THR A 229 -1.58 -25.94 4.37
CA THR A 229 -1.81 -27.30 4.90
C THR A 229 -3.28 -27.69 4.82
N GLN A 230 -4.19 -26.79 5.22
CA GLN A 230 -5.62 -27.06 5.16
C GLN A 230 -6.17 -27.07 3.72
N ALA A 231 -5.61 -26.26 2.83
CA ALA A 231 -6.02 -26.19 1.43
C ALA A 231 -5.59 -27.43 0.64
N GLY A 232 -4.42 -27.99 0.94
CA GLY A 232 -3.82 -29.11 0.23
C GLY A 232 -2.87 -28.67 -0.89
N ALA A 233 -2.62 -29.54 -1.86
CA ALA A 233 -1.68 -29.30 -2.95
C ALA A 233 -2.11 -28.14 -3.85
N GLY A 234 -1.12 -27.50 -4.53
CA GLY A 234 -1.34 -26.42 -5.50
C GLY A 234 -1.30 -25.00 -4.90
N VAL A 235 -1.03 -24.87 -3.59
CA VAL A 235 -0.87 -23.58 -2.92
C VAL A 235 0.61 -23.33 -2.63
N THR A 236 1.14 -22.19 -3.04
CA THR A 236 2.52 -21.77 -2.81
C THR A 236 2.60 -20.71 -1.72
N ASN A 237 3.22 -21.05 -0.57
CA ASN A 237 3.48 -20.07 0.48
C ASN A 237 4.74 -19.24 0.14
N LEU A 238 4.55 -17.96 -0.07
CA LEU A 238 5.60 -16.97 -0.36
C LEU A 238 5.85 -16.01 0.82
N CYS A 239 5.16 -16.16 1.95
CA CYS A 239 5.35 -15.32 3.11
C CYS A 239 6.77 -15.43 3.65
N GLY A 240 7.43 -14.27 3.83
CA GLY A 240 8.83 -14.18 4.26
C GLY A 240 9.88 -14.58 3.22
N ARG A 241 9.47 -14.98 2.02
CA ARG A 241 10.36 -15.36 0.91
C ARG A 241 10.50 -14.26 -0.16
N THR A 242 9.80 -13.16 -0.01
CA THR A 242 9.72 -12.06 -0.97
C THR A 242 9.95 -10.73 -0.28
N THR A 243 10.59 -9.81 -0.99
CA THR A 243 10.73 -8.41 -0.61
C THR A 243 9.50 -7.59 -1.07
N ILE A 244 9.43 -6.32 -0.70
CA ILE A 244 8.34 -5.44 -1.19
C ILE A 244 8.39 -5.25 -2.71
N PRO A 245 9.55 -5.01 -3.37
CA PRO A 245 9.63 -5.04 -4.84
C PRO A 245 9.14 -6.36 -5.44
N ASP A 246 9.52 -7.50 -4.87
CA ASP A 246 9.07 -8.80 -5.36
C ASP A 246 7.54 -8.96 -5.23
N ALA A 247 6.95 -8.48 -4.12
CA ALA A 247 5.50 -8.51 -3.92
C ALA A 247 4.76 -7.62 -4.94
N ILE A 248 5.30 -6.43 -5.28
CA ILE A 248 4.76 -5.58 -6.35
C ILE A 248 4.73 -6.36 -7.67
N ASP A 249 5.84 -7.00 -8.02
CA ASP A 249 6.02 -7.70 -9.29
C ASP A 249 5.14 -8.96 -9.38
N LEU A 250 5.01 -9.72 -8.29
CA LEU A 250 4.14 -10.89 -8.22
C LEU A 250 2.64 -10.53 -8.23
N LEU A 251 2.25 -9.46 -7.52
CA LEU A 251 0.86 -8.98 -7.55
C LEU A 251 0.46 -8.47 -8.94
N ALA A 252 1.41 -7.92 -9.71
CA ALA A 252 1.17 -7.53 -11.10
C ALA A 252 0.99 -8.73 -12.05
N LEU A 253 1.44 -9.92 -11.66
CA LEU A 253 1.19 -11.18 -12.38
C LEU A 253 -0.13 -11.85 -11.97
N ALA A 254 -0.75 -11.45 -10.86
CA ALA A 254 -1.96 -12.07 -10.39
C ALA A 254 -3.20 -11.59 -11.19
N ASP A 255 -4.02 -12.53 -11.62
CA ASP A 255 -5.32 -12.25 -12.27
C ASP A 255 -6.36 -11.80 -11.25
N GLY A 256 -6.21 -12.25 -9.99
CA GLY A 256 -7.04 -11.82 -8.87
C GLY A 256 -6.28 -11.84 -7.55
N VAL A 257 -6.71 -10.97 -6.64
CA VAL A 257 -6.14 -10.85 -5.29
C VAL A 257 -7.26 -10.85 -4.27
N VAL A 258 -7.21 -11.73 -3.29
CA VAL A 258 -8.11 -11.70 -2.13
C VAL A 258 -7.32 -11.26 -0.91
N CYS A 259 -7.72 -10.18 -0.29
CA CYS A 259 -6.93 -9.55 0.78
C CYS A 259 -7.81 -8.92 1.85
N ASN A 260 -7.29 -8.88 3.07
CA ASN A 260 -7.82 -8.01 4.11
C ASN A 260 -7.43 -6.53 3.82
N ASP A 261 -8.04 -5.57 4.52
CA ASP A 261 -7.60 -4.16 4.55
C ASP A 261 -6.15 -4.06 5.07
N SER A 262 -5.19 -4.04 4.16
CA SER A 262 -3.75 -4.12 4.43
C SER A 262 -2.91 -3.31 3.44
N GLY A 263 -1.61 -3.16 3.73
CA GLY A 263 -0.69 -2.44 2.83
C GLY A 263 -0.59 -3.07 1.43
N LEU A 264 -0.58 -4.39 1.33
CA LEU A 264 -0.50 -5.11 0.06
C LEU A 264 -1.81 -5.01 -0.75
N MET A 265 -2.96 -4.74 -0.14
CA MET A 265 -4.19 -4.40 -0.85
C MET A 265 -3.98 -3.16 -1.75
N HIS A 266 -3.35 -2.12 -1.20
CA HIS A 266 -3.07 -0.90 -1.96
C HIS A 266 -2.02 -1.13 -3.05
N VAL A 267 -1.03 -2.00 -2.79
CA VAL A 267 -0.07 -2.43 -3.81
C VAL A 267 -0.80 -3.15 -4.95
N ALA A 268 -1.64 -4.12 -4.65
CA ALA A 268 -2.43 -4.85 -5.66
C ALA A 268 -3.31 -3.90 -6.49
N ALA A 269 -3.94 -2.91 -5.84
CA ALA A 269 -4.70 -1.86 -6.52
C ALA A 269 -3.85 -1.08 -7.52
N SER A 270 -2.63 -0.71 -7.11
CA SER A 270 -1.74 0.14 -7.90
C SER A 270 -1.05 -0.56 -9.08
N VAL A 271 -0.99 -1.88 -9.08
CA VAL A 271 -0.48 -2.68 -10.22
C VAL A 271 -1.59 -3.17 -11.16
N GLY A 272 -2.85 -2.80 -10.88
CA GLY A 272 -3.98 -3.10 -11.75
C GLY A 272 -4.60 -4.49 -11.57
N ALA A 273 -4.20 -5.27 -10.55
CA ALA A 273 -4.82 -6.55 -10.25
C ALA A 273 -6.31 -6.39 -9.89
N PHE A 274 -7.15 -7.39 -10.21
CA PHE A 274 -8.51 -7.42 -9.67
C PHE A 274 -8.49 -7.78 -8.19
N ILE A 275 -9.20 -7.03 -7.37
CA ILE A 275 -9.14 -7.18 -5.92
C ILE A 275 -10.52 -7.55 -5.35
N VAL A 276 -10.57 -8.59 -4.54
CA VAL A 276 -11.65 -8.81 -3.57
C VAL A 276 -11.13 -8.40 -2.20
N ALA A 277 -11.54 -7.21 -1.75
CA ALA A 277 -11.06 -6.61 -0.51
C ALA A 277 -12.06 -6.85 0.63
N LEU A 278 -11.55 -7.45 1.73
CA LEU A 278 -12.34 -7.86 2.89
C LEU A 278 -12.21 -6.80 3.99
N TYR A 279 -13.33 -6.20 4.37
CA TYR A 279 -13.41 -5.21 5.44
C TYR A 279 -14.28 -5.70 6.59
N GLY A 280 -13.77 -5.53 7.78
CA GLY A 280 -14.46 -5.86 9.01
C GLY A 280 -14.46 -4.70 10.01
N PRO A 281 -13.43 -4.60 10.88
CA PRO A 281 -13.34 -3.53 11.89
C PRO A 281 -13.00 -2.15 11.30
N THR A 282 -12.62 -2.09 10.02
CA THR A 282 -12.36 -0.85 9.25
C THR A 282 -13.41 -0.65 8.17
N THR A 283 -13.31 0.43 7.42
CA THR A 283 -14.28 0.77 6.38
C THR A 283 -13.61 1.20 5.08
N PRO A 284 -14.13 0.78 3.92
CA PRO A 284 -13.63 1.25 2.63
C PRO A 284 -13.82 2.76 2.41
N ARG A 285 -14.65 3.43 3.21
CA ARG A 285 -14.76 4.90 3.19
C ARG A 285 -13.48 5.59 3.67
N HIS A 286 -12.72 4.94 4.57
CA HIS A 286 -11.49 5.48 5.12
C HIS A 286 -10.26 5.07 4.29
N THR A 287 -10.10 3.78 4.04
CA THR A 287 -8.94 3.20 3.32
C THR A 287 -9.40 2.41 2.09
N PRO A 288 -10.02 3.07 1.07
CA PRO A 288 -10.44 2.35 -0.13
C PRO A 288 -9.23 1.85 -0.91
N PRO A 289 -9.29 0.70 -1.58
CA PRO A 289 -8.37 0.44 -2.69
C PRO A 289 -8.63 1.49 -3.77
N LEU A 290 -7.59 2.25 -4.14
CA LEU A 290 -7.73 3.35 -5.10
C LEU A 290 -7.73 2.81 -6.53
N THR A 291 -8.72 2.01 -6.86
CA THR A 291 -8.95 1.40 -8.18
C THR A 291 -10.44 1.11 -8.37
N ASP A 292 -10.89 1.13 -9.62
CA ASP A 292 -12.24 0.69 -9.98
C ASP A 292 -12.28 -0.84 -10.22
N ASN A 293 -11.11 -1.49 -10.33
CA ASN A 293 -10.98 -2.94 -10.56
C ASN A 293 -11.02 -3.72 -9.24
N CYS A 294 -12.12 -3.57 -8.48
CA CYS A 294 -12.25 -4.23 -7.19
C CYS A 294 -13.71 -4.61 -6.84
N ARG A 295 -13.85 -5.61 -5.98
CA ARG A 295 -15.07 -5.93 -5.26
C ARG A 295 -14.82 -5.76 -3.77
N LEU A 296 -15.64 -4.95 -3.12
CA LEU A 296 -15.56 -4.71 -1.68
C LEU A 296 -16.51 -5.65 -0.94
N MET A 297 -16.00 -6.41 0.01
CA MET A 297 -16.78 -7.24 0.92
C MET A 297 -16.82 -6.54 2.28
N TYR A 298 -17.93 -5.87 2.56
CA TYR A 298 -18.14 -5.09 3.78
C TYR A 298 -19.61 -5.19 4.20
N LEU A 299 -19.84 -5.73 5.38
CA LEU A 299 -21.20 -6.02 5.86
C LEU A 299 -21.87 -4.84 6.56
N ASP A 300 -21.10 -3.79 6.92
CA ASP A 300 -21.57 -2.58 7.63
C ASP A 300 -22.44 -2.91 8.85
N LEU A 301 -22.00 -3.87 9.68
CA LEU A 301 -22.72 -4.29 10.88
C LEU A 301 -22.78 -3.13 11.89
N GLU A 302 -23.76 -3.14 12.78
CA GLU A 302 -23.93 -2.12 13.82
C GLU A 302 -22.66 -1.86 14.65
N CYS A 303 -21.87 -2.91 14.93
CA CYS A 303 -20.59 -2.80 15.63
C CYS A 303 -19.39 -2.45 14.72
N SER A 304 -19.60 -2.24 13.42
CA SER A 304 -18.55 -1.96 12.41
C SER A 304 -18.85 -0.64 11.68
N PRO A 305 -17.81 0.22 11.48
CA PRO A 305 -16.39 0.02 11.80
C PRO A 305 -16.06 0.41 13.26
N CYS A 306 -15.44 -0.51 14.01
CA CYS A 306 -14.99 -0.23 15.38
C CYS A 306 -13.55 0.27 15.47
N PHE A 307 -12.72 0.04 14.43
CA PHE A 307 -11.29 0.36 14.37
C PHE A 307 -10.45 -0.28 15.51
N ALA A 308 -10.93 -1.35 16.10
CA ALA A 308 -10.25 -2.07 17.14
C ALA A 308 -9.21 -3.05 16.56
N ASN A 309 -8.10 -3.27 17.28
CA ASN A 309 -7.08 -4.25 16.91
C ASN A 309 -7.53 -5.68 17.21
N GLU A 310 -8.35 -5.84 18.24
CA GLU A 310 -9.00 -7.10 18.64
C GLU A 310 -10.50 -6.85 18.73
N CYS A 311 -11.29 -7.88 18.44
CA CYS A 311 -12.73 -7.73 18.49
C CYS A 311 -13.21 -7.52 19.92
N PRO A 312 -13.76 -6.34 20.29
CA PRO A 312 -14.18 -6.09 21.67
C PRO A 312 -15.37 -6.95 22.12
N LEU A 313 -16.12 -7.52 21.17
CA LEU A 313 -17.24 -8.40 21.41
C LEU A 313 -16.88 -9.89 21.28
N GLY A 314 -15.64 -10.21 20.89
CA GLY A 314 -15.10 -11.57 20.76
C GLY A 314 -15.66 -12.41 19.59
N HIS A 315 -16.76 -12.03 18.97
CA HIS A 315 -17.44 -12.85 17.95
C HIS A 315 -16.84 -12.74 16.53
N HIS A 316 -16.15 -11.66 16.18
CA HIS A 316 -15.56 -11.40 14.83
C HIS A 316 -16.58 -11.49 13.67
N ASN A 317 -17.87 -11.25 13.90
CA ASN A 317 -18.93 -11.46 12.88
C ASN A 317 -18.72 -10.65 11.61
N CYS A 318 -18.13 -9.44 11.69
CA CYS A 318 -17.82 -8.61 10.53
C CYS A 318 -16.86 -9.27 9.53
N MET A 319 -16.05 -10.26 9.99
CA MET A 319 -15.18 -11.06 9.12
C MET A 319 -15.76 -12.48 8.90
N ARG A 320 -16.33 -13.10 9.95
CA ARG A 320 -16.83 -14.47 9.89
C ARG A 320 -18.09 -14.62 9.03
N GLN A 321 -18.91 -13.59 8.91
CA GLN A 321 -20.11 -13.64 8.06
C GLN A 321 -19.84 -13.33 6.58
N ILE A 322 -18.61 -12.91 6.23
CA ILE A 322 -18.16 -12.90 4.83
C ILE A 322 -17.81 -14.34 4.44
N MET A 323 -18.74 -15.02 3.81
CA MET A 323 -18.59 -16.46 3.51
C MET A 323 -17.65 -16.70 2.33
N PRO A 324 -16.83 -17.79 2.35
CA PRO A 324 -15.89 -18.10 1.26
C PRO A 324 -16.56 -18.26 -0.11
N ASP A 325 -17.78 -18.77 -0.17
CA ASP A 325 -18.50 -18.98 -1.41
C ASP A 325 -18.80 -17.66 -2.14
N VAL A 326 -19.23 -16.63 -1.39
CA VAL A 326 -19.47 -15.28 -1.92
C VAL A 326 -18.18 -14.64 -2.45
N VAL A 327 -17.06 -14.83 -1.73
CA VAL A 327 -15.73 -14.35 -2.15
C VAL A 327 -15.27 -15.09 -3.41
N SER A 328 -15.47 -16.42 -3.45
CA SER A 328 -15.14 -17.26 -4.61
C SER A 328 -15.92 -16.86 -5.85
N GLU A 329 -17.24 -16.66 -5.73
CA GLU A 329 -18.12 -16.24 -6.82
C GLU A 329 -17.64 -14.90 -7.41
N ALA A 330 -17.45 -13.88 -6.59
CA ALA A 330 -16.98 -12.57 -7.03
C ALA A 330 -15.63 -12.60 -7.75
N LEU A 331 -14.74 -13.53 -7.36
CA LEU A 331 -13.45 -13.73 -8.02
C LEU A 331 -13.60 -14.48 -9.35
N LEU A 332 -14.38 -15.56 -9.36
CA LEU A 332 -14.57 -16.42 -10.53
C LEU A 332 -15.32 -15.72 -11.66
N ASP A 333 -16.31 -14.89 -11.37
CA ASP A 333 -17.00 -14.06 -12.35
C ASP A 333 -16.00 -13.20 -13.14
N ARG A 334 -15.01 -12.68 -12.46
CA ARG A 334 -13.95 -11.88 -13.08
C ARG A 334 -12.97 -12.71 -13.89
N LEU A 335 -12.53 -13.85 -13.35
CA LEU A 335 -11.61 -14.75 -14.05
C LEU A 335 -12.21 -15.33 -15.32
N SER A 336 -13.51 -15.62 -15.32
CA SER A 336 -14.24 -16.14 -16.49
C SER A 336 -14.46 -15.08 -17.58
N SER A 337 -14.57 -13.81 -17.20
CA SER A 337 -14.80 -12.68 -18.12
C SER A 337 -13.52 -12.08 -18.71
N SER A 338 -12.36 -12.42 -18.17
CA SER A 338 -11.07 -11.95 -18.70
C SER A 338 -10.57 -12.93 -19.77
N PRO A 339 -10.21 -12.46 -20.98
CA PRO A 339 -9.45 -13.29 -21.90
C PRO A 339 -8.16 -13.69 -21.20
N VAL A 340 -7.82 -14.98 -21.24
CA VAL A 340 -6.51 -15.47 -20.80
C VAL A 340 -5.48 -14.65 -21.58
N ILE A 341 -4.86 -13.68 -20.90
CA ILE A 341 -3.79 -12.90 -21.51
C ILE A 341 -2.71 -13.94 -21.81
N SER A 342 -2.52 -14.23 -23.10
CA SER A 342 -1.40 -15.07 -23.56
C SER A 342 -0.12 -14.43 -23.05
N ARG A 343 0.35 -14.90 -21.88
CA ARG A 343 1.64 -14.52 -21.31
C ARG A 343 2.67 -15.21 -22.18
N SER A 344 3.04 -14.54 -23.29
CA SER A 344 4.10 -15.00 -24.20
C SER A 344 5.37 -15.31 -23.39
N ARG A 345 5.88 -16.51 -23.61
CA ARG A 345 7.09 -17.10 -23.04
C ARG A 345 8.33 -16.24 -23.26
#